data_7f15e34e865bbd6b322a5229947a36d7
#
_entry.id   7f15e34e865bbd6b322a5229947a36d7
#
_cell.length_a   1.000
_cell.length_b   1.000
_cell.length_c   1.000
_cell.angle_alpha   90.00
_cell.angle_beta   90.00
_cell.angle_gamma   90.00
#
_symmetry.space_group_name_H-M   'P 1'
#
loop_
_entity.id
_entity.type
_entity.pdbx_description
1 polymer ?
#
loop_
_entity_poly.entity_id
_entity_poly.type
_entity_poly.pdbx_seq_one_letter_code
_entity_poly.pdbx_strand_id
1 'polypeptide(L)'
;VTFGVAKPCHLLPASEAAVGRLTIIDIGLDSADRTAVVERLTADDVAAAWPVPTAASDKYSRGVLGVVAGSAAYPGAGILCVLGALGTGPGMVRYLGPAAVAALVHVHAPEAVTATGRVQAWVLGSGVDPEDTDDEDQVRWIRQALDSDLPCVVDAGGLAFLAPRTAPTLITPHAGELARLLTRLAGPGESEVTREDVLDRPGEHAQAAADALGAVVLLKGATTLVVSPTAHGRPVRSQADAPPWLATAGAGDVLAGILGTLVAAGVDLVDAASVGAFVHGLAADRANPGGPVRALAVARRIPWIVSGVLAGLYTG
;
A
#
# COMPACT_ATOMS: atom_id res chain seq x y z
N VAL A 1 -13.00 -9.30 -24.50
CA VAL A 1 -12.66 -10.72 -24.65
C VAL A 1 -11.23 -10.83 -25.20
N THR A 2 -10.44 -11.76 -24.64
CA THR A 2 -9.12 -12.14 -25.14
C THR A 2 -8.99 -13.66 -25.16
N PHE A 3 -8.05 -14.19 -25.97
CA PHE A 3 -7.84 -15.61 -26.12
C PHE A 3 -6.50 -16.03 -25.49
N GLY A 4 -6.51 -17.15 -24.80
CA GLY A 4 -5.37 -17.79 -24.13
C GLY A 4 -4.99 -17.08 -22.83
N VAL A 5 -4.39 -15.88 -22.90
CA VAL A 5 -3.93 -15.13 -21.73
C VAL A 5 -4.29 -13.66 -21.81
N ALA A 6 -4.28 -12.96 -20.67
CA ALA A 6 -4.31 -11.51 -20.63
C ALA A 6 -3.01 -10.95 -21.28
N LYS A 7 -3.11 -9.83 -21.97
CA LYS A 7 -1.96 -9.13 -22.55
C LYS A 7 -1.68 -7.87 -21.75
N PRO A 8 -0.45 -7.31 -21.78
CA PRO A 8 -0.10 -6.10 -21.05
C PRO A 8 -1.09 -4.94 -21.27
N CYS A 9 -1.58 -4.76 -22.51
CA CYS A 9 -2.57 -3.72 -22.82
C CYS A 9 -3.92 -3.87 -22.08
N HIS A 10 -4.24 -5.05 -21.56
CA HIS A 10 -5.45 -5.25 -20.77
C HIS A 10 -5.28 -4.85 -19.30
N LEU A 11 -4.04 -4.77 -18.81
CA LEU A 11 -3.71 -4.66 -17.40
C LEU A 11 -3.01 -3.35 -17.03
N LEU A 12 -2.36 -2.70 -18.02
CA LEU A 12 -1.56 -1.50 -17.76
C LEU A 12 -2.39 -0.20 -17.90
N PRO A 13 -2.04 0.87 -17.18
CA PRO A 13 -2.82 2.10 -17.06
C PRO A 13 -3.22 2.74 -18.38
N ALA A 14 -2.37 2.65 -19.42
CA ALA A 14 -2.60 3.31 -20.71
C ALA A 14 -3.90 2.87 -21.41
N SER A 15 -4.38 1.66 -21.15
CA SER A 15 -5.55 1.11 -21.86
C SER A 15 -6.52 0.34 -20.94
N GLU A 16 -6.16 0.08 -19.69
CA GLU A 16 -6.95 -0.71 -18.75
C GLU A 16 -8.39 -0.19 -18.61
N ALA A 17 -8.57 1.12 -18.44
CA ALA A 17 -9.89 1.75 -18.30
C ALA A 17 -10.79 1.55 -19.55
N ALA A 18 -10.20 1.35 -20.73
CA ALA A 18 -10.93 1.11 -21.98
C ALA A 18 -11.29 -0.38 -22.17
N VAL A 19 -10.65 -1.29 -21.44
CA VAL A 19 -10.89 -2.74 -21.55
C VAL A 19 -12.24 -3.13 -20.92
N GLY A 20 -12.62 -2.48 -19.84
CA GLY A 20 -13.79 -2.87 -19.06
C GLY A 20 -13.65 -4.30 -18.50
N ARG A 21 -14.72 -5.06 -18.48
CA ARG A 21 -14.70 -6.44 -17.99
C ARG A 21 -13.92 -7.35 -18.93
N LEU A 22 -12.76 -7.84 -18.50
CA LEU A 22 -11.95 -8.78 -19.27
C LEU A 22 -12.47 -10.21 -19.13
N THR A 23 -12.72 -10.88 -20.26
CA THR A 23 -13.01 -12.31 -20.33
C THR A 23 -11.92 -13.01 -21.10
N ILE A 24 -11.27 -13.99 -20.47
CA ILE A 24 -10.23 -14.80 -21.10
C ILE A 24 -10.88 -16.12 -21.55
N ILE A 25 -10.74 -16.44 -22.84
CA ILE A 25 -11.21 -17.71 -23.41
C ILE A 25 -9.98 -18.60 -23.58
N ASP A 26 -9.97 -19.73 -22.89
CA ASP A 26 -8.94 -20.74 -23.07
C ASP A 26 -9.06 -21.36 -24.48
N ILE A 27 -7.97 -21.38 -25.21
CA ILE A 27 -7.85 -21.97 -26.54
C ILE A 27 -6.76 -23.05 -26.60
N GLY A 28 -6.38 -23.60 -25.44
CA GLY A 28 -5.38 -24.66 -25.33
C GLY A 28 -3.95 -24.20 -25.57
N LEU A 29 -3.64 -22.90 -25.37
CA LEU A 29 -2.26 -22.41 -25.40
C LEU A 29 -1.55 -22.77 -24.10
N ASP A 30 -0.48 -23.54 -24.18
CA ASP A 30 0.41 -23.75 -23.05
C ASP A 30 1.18 -22.45 -22.79
N SER A 31 0.89 -21.84 -21.67
CA SER A 31 1.57 -20.62 -21.21
C SER A 31 2.53 -20.86 -20.05
N ALA A 32 2.68 -22.13 -19.60
CA ALA A 32 3.48 -22.47 -18.43
C ALA A 32 4.97 -22.10 -18.59
N ASP A 33 5.48 -22.15 -19.82
CA ASP A 33 6.88 -21.82 -20.12
C ASP A 33 7.11 -20.31 -20.39
N ARG A 34 6.10 -19.46 -20.24
CA ARG A 34 6.21 -18.03 -20.53
C ARG A 34 6.31 -17.23 -19.24
N THR A 35 7.38 -16.44 -19.11
CA THR A 35 7.49 -15.47 -18.03
C THR A 35 6.52 -14.30 -18.28
N ALA A 36 5.61 -14.08 -17.34
CA ALA A 36 4.73 -12.92 -17.38
C ALA A 36 5.54 -11.62 -17.19
N VAL A 37 5.23 -10.60 -17.97
CA VAL A 37 5.81 -9.24 -17.79
C VAL A 37 4.92 -8.39 -16.90
N VAL A 38 3.62 -8.69 -16.85
CA VAL A 38 2.64 -8.05 -15.97
C VAL A 38 1.62 -9.09 -15.49
N GLU A 39 1.22 -8.97 -14.24
CA GLU A 39 0.24 -9.86 -13.58
C GLU A 39 -0.81 -9.04 -12.84
N ARG A 40 -1.99 -9.63 -12.66
CA ARG A 40 -3.05 -9.11 -11.80
C ARG A 40 -3.55 -10.23 -10.91
N LEU A 41 -3.65 -9.97 -9.60
CA LEU A 41 -4.20 -10.94 -8.67
C LEU A 41 -5.72 -11.05 -8.85
N THR A 42 -6.19 -12.28 -8.73
CA THR A 42 -7.61 -12.61 -8.56
C THR A 42 -7.95 -12.70 -7.07
N ALA A 43 -9.24 -12.82 -6.75
CA ALA A 43 -9.67 -13.04 -5.37
C ALA A 43 -9.10 -14.33 -4.77
N ASP A 44 -8.94 -15.38 -5.59
CA ASP A 44 -8.37 -16.66 -5.15
C ASP A 44 -6.86 -16.51 -4.82
N ASP A 45 -6.12 -15.74 -5.62
CA ASP A 45 -4.71 -15.43 -5.33
C ASP A 45 -4.58 -14.64 -4.03
N VAL A 46 -5.48 -13.68 -3.80
CA VAL A 46 -5.53 -12.89 -2.56
C VAL A 46 -5.85 -13.77 -1.36
N ALA A 47 -6.82 -14.69 -1.49
CA ALA A 47 -7.16 -15.65 -0.43
C ALA A 47 -5.97 -16.56 -0.09
N ALA A 48 -5.26 -17.05 -1.10
CA ALA A 48 -4.09 -17.90 -0.92
C ALA A 48 -2.91 -17.17 -0.24
N ALA A 49 -2.73 -15.89 -0.52
CA ALA A 49 -1.66 -15.07 0.05
C ALA A 49 -2.00 -14.45 1.41
N TRP A 50 -3.27 -14.51 1.85
CA TRP A 50 -3.69 -13.87 3.10
C TRP A 50 -3.14 -14.61 4.32
N PRO A 51 -2.53 -13.92 5.31
CA PRO A 51 -1.96 -14.55 6.49
C PRO A 51 -3.06 -14.94 7.50
N VAL A 52 -3.68 -16.11 7.30
CA VAL A 52 -4.76 -16.60 8.18
C VAL A 52 -4.17 -17.14 9.48
N PRO A 53 -4.61 -16.64 10.66
CA PRO A 53 -4.16 -17.16 11.94
C PRO A 53 -4.58 -18.60 12.18
N THR A 54 -3.73 -19.37 12.88
CA THR A 54 -4.03 -20.72 13.35
C THR A 54 -4.41 -20.72 14.83
N ALA A 55 -4.86 -21.85 15.36
CA ALA A 55 -5.14 -22.00 16.79
C ALA A 55 -3.91 -21.78 17.69
N ALA A 56 -2.70 -21.91 17.14
CA ALA A 56 -1.46 -21.66 17.86
C ALA A 56 -0.96 -20.21 17.76
N SER A 57 -1.65 -19.35 17.01
CA SER A 57 -1.22 -17.96 16.80
C SER A 57 -1.45 -17.12 18.04
N ASP A 58 -0.49 -16.24 18.32
CA ASP A 58 -0.59 -15.20 19.34
C ASP A 58 -0.46 -13.79 18.71
N LYS A 59 -0.52 -12.75 19.53
CA LYS A 59 -0.42 -11.36 19.05
C LYS A 59 0.92 -11.02 18.38
N TYR A 60 1.99 -11.76 18.66
CA TYR A 60 3.29 -11.53 18.06
C TYR A 60 3.44 -12.30 16.74
N SER A 61 2.95 -13.53 16.67
CA SER A 61 2.95 -14.31 15.43
C SER A 61 2.01 -13.76 14.36
N ARG A 62 0.98 -13.00 14.78
CA ARG A 62 0.09 -12.27 13.87
C ARG A 62 0.65 -10.92 13.38
N GLY A 63 1.79 -10.51 13.89
CA GLY A 63 2.46 -9.25 13.57
C GLY A 63 2.05 -8.09 14.50
N VAL A 64 3.06 -7.37 14.98
CA VAL A 64 2.91 -6.09 15.70
C VAL A 64 3.37 -4.98 14.78
N LEU A 65 2.46 -4.09 14.42
CA LEU A 65 2.71 -2.97 13.53
C LEU A 65 3.00 -1.70 14.35
N GLY A 66 4.11 -1.02 14.05
CA GLY A 66 4.38 0.35 14.49
C GLY A 66 3.83 1.35 13.47
N VAL A 67 3.13 2.37 13.93
CA VAL A 67 2.55 3.41 13.08
C VAL A 67 3.04 4.78 13.54
N VAL A 68 3.74 5.51 12.66
CA VAL A 68 4.13 6.90 12.86
C VAL A 68 3.42 7.74 11.81
N ALA A 69 2.28 8.32 12.19
CA ALA A 69 1.35 8.98 11.27
C ALA A 69 0.54 10.08 11.96
N GLY A 70 -0.02 10.98 11.16
CA GLY A 70 -0.82 12.11 11.60
C GLY A 70 0.04 13.25 12.12
N SER A 71 -0.54 14.44 12.13
CA SER A 71 0.03 15.67 12.69
C SER A 71 -1.09 16.52 13.27
N ALA A 72 -0.76 17.66 13.86
CA ALA A 72 -1.76 18.62 14.33
C ALA A 72 -2.66 19.11 13.17
N ALA A 73 -2.10 19.29 11.98
CA ALA A 73 -2.83 19.67 10.77
C ALA A 73 -3.65 18.52 10.16
N TYR A 74 -3.16 17.29 10.28
CA TYR A 74 -3.77 16.11 9.68
C TYR A 74 -4.03 14.97 10.69
N PRO A 75 -4.77 15.21 11.78
CA PRO A 75 -4.99 14.21 12.84
C PRO A 75 -5.76 12.99 12.32
N GLY A 76 -6.62 13.18 11.32
CA GLY A 76 -7.40 12.11 10.70
C GLY A 76 -6.55 11.04 10.01
N ALA A 77 -5.37 11.39 9.49
CA ALA A 77 -4.48 10.45 8.82
C ALA A 77 -3.99 9.35 9.78
N GLY A 78 -3.58 9.72 11.00
CA GLY A 78 -3.20 8.75 12.03
C GLY A 78 -4.35 7.81 12.40
N ILE A 79 -5.57 8.36 12.55
CA ILE A 79 -6.76 7.55 12.86
C ILE A 79 -7.06 6.57 11.73
N LEU A 80 -7.09 7.04 10.47
CA LEU A 80 -7.43 6.22 9.30
C LEU A 80 -6.38 5.13 9.06
N CYS A 81 -5.10 5.44 9.25
CA CYS A 81 -4.01 4.46 9.16
C CYS A 81 -4.18 3.35 10.22
N VAL A 82 -4.42 3.72 11.47
CA VAL A 82 -4.66 2.75 12.56
C VAL A 82 -5.91 1.90 12.29
N LEU A 83 -7.00 2.50 11.83
CA LEU A 83 -8.23 1.76 11.53
C LEU A 83 -8.07 0.84 10.31
N GLY A 84 -7.33 1.27 9.28
CA GLY A 84 -6.95 0.42 8.15
C GLY A 84 -6.14 -0.79 8.61
N ALA A 85 -5.17 -0.56 9.50
CA ALA A 85 -4.37 -1.62 10.09
C ALA A 85 -5.21 -2.60 10.90
N LEU A 86 -6.00 -2.12 11.86
CA LEU A 86 -6.84 -2.95 12.73
C LEU A 86 -7.87 -3.74 11.93
N GLY A 87 -8.47 -3.14 10.89
CA GLY A 87 -9.40 -3.80 9.98
C GLY A 87 -8.78 -4.98 9.23
N THR A 88 -7.47 -4.98 9.03
CA THR A 88 -6.71 -6.05 8.35
C THR A 88 -6.38 -7.21 9.30
N GLY A 89 -6.43 -7.02 10.61
CA GLY A 89 -6.32 -8.08 11.61
C GLY A 89 -4.91 -8.33 12.14
N PRO A 90 -4.12 -7.31 12.51
CA PRO A 90 -2.82 -7.49 13.15
C PRO A 90 -2.95 -8.10 14.53
N GLY A 91 -1.86 -8.57 15.08
CA GLY A 91 -1.82 -8.97 16.48
C GLY A 91 -1.84 -7.78 17.45
N MET A 92 -1.26 -6.64 17.03
CA MET A 92 -1.23 -5.38 17.77
C MET A 92 -0.86 -4.22 16.85
N VAL A 93 -1.42 -3.04 17.11
CA VAL A 93 -0.97 -1.78 16.54
C VAL A 93 -0.34 -0.92 17.64
N ARG A 94 0.88 -0.42 17.42
CA ARG A 94 1.54 0.60 18.25
C ARG A 94 1.54 1.91 17.51
N TYR A 95 0.79 2.87 18.02
CA TYR A 95 0.74 4.21 17.46
C TYR A 95 1.74 5.13 18.17
N LEU A 96 2.64 5.73 17.41
CA LEU A 96 3.66 6.67 17.88
C LEU A 96 3.54 7.97 17.06
N GLY A 97 2.78 8.90 17.56
CA GLY A 97 2.55 10.20 16.94
C GLY A 97 2.20 11.24 17.99
N PRO A 98 1.82 12.46 17.58
CA PRO A 98 1.50 13.55 18.50
C PRO A 98 0.48 13.13 19.55
N ALA A 99 0.68 13.58 20.81
CA ALA A 99 -0.17 13.18 21.94
C ALA A 99 -1.67 13.52 21.71
N ALA A 100 -1.94 14.66 21.06
CA ALA A 100 -3.31 15.05 20.71
C ALA A 100 -3.96 14.05 19.71
N VAL A 101 -3.19 13.56 18.75
CA VAL A 101 -3.67 12.55 17.78
C VAL A 101 -3.80 11.18 18.46
N ALA A 102 -2.88 10.82 19.37
CA ALA A 102 -2.97 9.59 20.15
C ALA A 102 -4.25 9.52 20.99
N ALA A 103 -4.66 10.64 21.59
CA ALA A 103 -5.93 10.72 22.30
C ALA A 103 -7.14 10.46 21.38
N LEU A 104 -7.12 10.99 20.16
CA LEU A 104 -8.18 10.75 19.17
C LEU A 104 -8.13 9.30 18.63
N VAL A 105 -6.95 8.73 18.44
CA VAL A 105 -6.80 7.32 18.10
C VAL A 105 -7.46 6.43 19.14
N HIS A 106 -7.25 6.67 20.44
CA HIS A 106 -7.91 5.89 21.49
C HIS A 106 -9.43 6.03 21.52
N VAL A 107 -9.98 7.16 21.07
CA VAL A 107 -11.45 7.32 20.95
C VAL A 107 -12.02 6.41 19.87
N HIS A 108 -11.27 6.19 18.78
CA HIS A 108 -11.75 5.40 17.64
C HIS A 108 -11.26 3.95 17.64
N ALA A 109 -10.17 3.67 18.33
CA ALA A 109 -9.45 2.39 18.37
C ALA A 109 -8.82 2.19 19.77
N PRO A 110 -9.62 1.89 20.82
CA PRO A 110 -9.12 1.74 22.20
C PRO A 110 -8.11 0.59 22.34
N GLU A 111 -8.07 -0.36 21.43
CA GLU A 111 -7.11 -1.45 21.36
C GLU A 111 -5.72 -1.04 20.83
N ALA A 112 -5.56 0.15 20.25
CA ALA A 112 -4.25 0.66 19.85
C ALA A 112 -3.40 1.01 21.08
N VAL A 113 -2.12 0.64 21.03
CA VAL A 113 -1.17 0.88 22.12
C VAL A 113 -0.30 2.08 21.77
N THR A 114 -0.22 3.08 22.65
CA THR A 114 0.61 4.30 22.42
C THR A 114 1.97 4.25 23.09
N ALA A 115 2.34 3.12 23.70
CA ALA A 115 3.66 2.91 24.27
C ALA A 115 4.63 2.30 23.25
N THR A 116 5.90 2.70 23.34
CA THR A 116 6.99 2.08 22.59
C THR A 116 7.13 0.59 22.92
N GLY A 117 7.77 -0.17 22.06
CA GLY A 117 8.04 -1.57 22.28
C GLY A 117 8.33 -2.31 20.98
N ARG A 118 8.49 -3.63 21.06
CA ARG A 118 8.79 -4.46 19.89
C ARG A 118 7.70 -4.34 18.83
N VAL A 119 8.14 -4.20 17.56
CA VAL A 119 7.33 -4.28 16.35
C VAL A 119 7.99 -5.21 15.33
N GLN A 120 7.27 -5.66 14.33
CA GLN A 120 7.80 -6.43 13.20
C GLN A 120 7.87 -5.64 11.90
N ALA A 121 7.10 -4.57 11.79
CA ALA A 121 7.17 -3.63 10.66
C ALA A 121 6.70 -2.24 11.08
N TRP A 122 6.98 -1.25 10.24
CA TRP A 122 6.58 0.13 10.43
C TRP A 122 5.74 0.66 9.28
N VAL A 123 4.77 1.52 9.60
CA VAL A 123 4.13 2.45 8.66
C VAL A 123 4.53 3.86 9.05
N LEU A 124 5.04 4.62 8.08
CA LEU A 124 5.65 5.92 8.31
C LEU A 124 5.10 6.97 7.33
N GLY A 125 4.67 8.12 7.85
CA GLY A 125 4.54 9.32 7.05
C GLY A 125 3.15 9.76 6.64
N SER A 126 2.11 8.93 6.74
CA SER A 126 0.73 9.35 6.46
C SER A 126 0.34 10.56 7.32
N GLY A 127 0.01 11.70 6.68
CA GLY A 127 -0.35 12.94 7.37
C GLY A 127 0.78 13.61 8.15
N VAL A 128 2.03 13.24 7.88
CA VAL A 128 3.22 13.94 8.40
C VAL A 128 3.60 15.05 7.44
N ASP A 129 3.87 16.23 7.98
CA ASP A 129 4.48 17.33 7.21
C ASP A 129 6.01 17.28 7.43
N PRO A 130 6.80 17.02 6.40
CA PRO A 130 8.26 16.94 6.55
C PRO A 130 8.91 18.31 6.83
N GLU A 131 8.20 19.42 6.60
CA GLU A 131 8.65 20.79 6.87
C GLU A 131 8.25 21.25 8.27
N ASP A 132 7.24 20.60 8.90
CA ASP A 132 6.83 20.86 10.28
C ASP A 132 7.74 20.08 11.23
N THR A 133 8.71 20.78 11.80
CA THR A 133 9.68 20.18 12.74
C THR A 133 9.27 20.34 14.21
N ASP A 134 8.08 20.85 14.49
CA ASP A 134 7.60 21.11 15.86
C ASP A 134 7.39 19.80 16.65
N ASP A 135 7.15 18.67 15.97
CA ASP A 135 7.12 17.35 16.60
C ASP A 135 8.46 16.61 16.41
N GLU A 136 9.47 17.01 17.17
CA GLU A 136 10.81 16.37 17.17
C GLU A 136 10.74 14.87 17.47
N ASP A 137 9.79 14.44 18.29
CA ASP A 137 9.59 13.04 18.64
C ASP A 137 9.12 12.23 17.43
N GLN A 138 8.20 12.75 16.63
CA GLN A 138 7.71 12.09 15.43
C GLN A 138 8.83 11.94 14.38
N VAL A 139 9.59 13.00 14.12
CA VAL A 139 10.76 12.96 13.22
C VAL A 139 11.78 11.94 13.70
N ARG A 140 12.05 11.91 15.02
CA ARG A 140 12.94 10.92 15.62
C ARG A 140 12.47 9.50 15.42
N TRP A 141 11.17 9.22 15.62
CA TRP A 141 10.60 7.89 15.39
C TRP A 141 10.70 7.45 13.93
N ILE A 142 10.43 8.36 12.98
CA ILE A 142 10.59 8.06 11.55
C ILE A 142 12.03 7.69 11.23
N ARG A 143 13.01 8.47 11.67
CA ARG A 143 14.42 8.20 11.43
C ARG A 143 14.86 6.89 12.07
N GLN A 144 14.52 6.65 13.33
CA GLN A 144 14.85 5.39 14.00
C GLN A 144 14.24 4.16 13.31
N ALA A 145 13.03 4.26 12.80
CA ALA A 145 12.41 3.20 12.04
C ALA A 145 13.13 2.96 10.70
N LEU A 146 13.48 4.02 9.98
CA LEU A 146 14.23 3.93 8.72
C LEU A 146 15.67 3.41 8.91
N ASP A 147 16.31 3.71 10.04
CA ASP A 147 17.66 3.23 10.39
C ASP A 147 17.68 1.78 10.89
N SER A 148 16.51 1.20 11.19
CA SER A 148 16.38 -0.19 11.64
C SER A 148 16.43 -1.20 10.49
N ASP A 149 16.69 -2.47 10.80
CA ASP A 149 16.60 -3.57 9.83
C ASP A 149 15.15 -4.07 9.59
N LEU A 150 14.16 -3.41 10.21
CA LEU A 150 12.76 -3.83 10.09
C LEU A 150 12.15 -3.34 8.77
N PRO A 151 11.20 -4.10 8.21
CA PRO A 151 10.41 -3.67 7.06
C PRO A 151 9.67 -2.36 7.32
N CYS A 152 9.67 -1.46 6.32
CA CYS A 152 8.95 -0.19 6.39
C CYS A 152 8.01 -0.02 5.20
N VAL A 153 6.77 0.41 5.48
CA VAL A 153 5.87 1.00 4.50
C VAL A 153 5.95 2.52 4.66
N VAL A 154 6.35 3.22 3.60
CA VAL A 154 6.60 4.68 3.64
C VAL A 154 5.63 5.38 2.69
N ASP A 155 4.80 6.26 3.23
CA ASP A 155 3.76 6.99 2.51
C ASP A 155 3.90 8.51 2.72
N ALA A 156 3.33 9.27 1.84
CA ALA A 156 3.14 10.73 1.94
C ALA A 156 4.41 11.47 2.42
N GLY A 157 4.33 12.22 3.53
CA GLY A 157 5.44 12.99 4.08
C GLY A 157 6.64 12.15 4.50
N GLY A 158 6.46 10.87 4.79
CA GLY A 158 7.54 9.94 5.10
C GLY A 158 8.55 9.77 3.96
N LEU A 159 8.09 9.94 2.70
CA LEU A 159 8.95 9.85 1.52
C LEU A 159 10.08 10.88 1.50
N ALA A 160 9.91 12.01 2.18
CA ALA A 160 10.95 13.04 2.27
C ALA A 160 12.17 12.60 3.09
N PHE A 161 11.98 11.70 4.05
CA PHE A 161 13.04 11.17 4.92
C PHE A 161 13.75 9.95 4.31
N LEU A 162 13.23 9.41 3.19
CA LEU A 162 13.72 8.16 2.63
C LEU A 162 15.04 8.38 1.87
N ALA A 163 16.01 7.52 2.16
CA ALA A 163 17.25 7.32 1.42
C ALA A 163 17.36 5.84 1.04
N PRO A 164 18.25 5.46 0.09
CA PRO A 164 18.51 4.05 -0.21
C PRO A 164 18.87 3.28 1.07
N ARG A 165 18.22 2.14 1.27
CA ARG A 165 18.47 1.27 2.43
C ARG A 165 18.38 -0.20 2.03
N THR A 166 19.06 -1.07 2.79
CA THR A 166 19.06 -2.52 2.52
C THR A 166 17.89 -3.25 3.15
N ALA A 167 17.29 -2.70 4.21
CA ALA A 167 16.14 -3.31 4.86
C ALA A 167 14.89 -3.21 3.98
N PRO A 168 14.00 -4.22 4.02
CA PRO A 168 12.82 -4.29 3.16
C PRO A 168 11.97 -3.03 3.22
N THR A 169 11.71 -2.41 2.08
CA THR A 169 10.99 -1.13 2.01
C THR A 169 9.93 -1.18 0.91
N LEU A 170 8.71 -0.78 1.25
CA LEU A 170 7.60 -0.54 0.35
C LEU A 170 7.24 0.94 0.40
N ILE A 171 7.23 1.62 -0.74
CA ILE A 171 6.79 3.00 -0.84
C ILE A 171 5.46 3.10 -1.58
N THR A 172 4.63 4.06 -1.20
CA THR A 172 3.26 4.19 -1.73
C THR A 172 2.97 5.57 -2.33
N PRO A 173 3.79 6.08 -3.28
CA PRO A 173 3.56 7.38 -3.86
C PRO A 173 2.35 7.41 -4.80
N HIS A 174 1.68 8.55 -4.89
CA HIS A 174 0.92 8.94 -6.07
C HIS A 174 1.85 9.63 -7.10
N ALA A 175 1.38 9.90 -8.32
CA ALA A 175 2.23 10.43 -9.40
C ALA A 175 3.00 11.71 -9.01
N GLY A 176 2.38 12.65 -8.30
CA GLY A 176 3.07 13.87 -7.87
C GLY A 176 4.09 13.65 -6.75
N GLU A 177 3.87 12.68 -5.86
CA GLU A 177 4.86 12.28 -4.84
C GLU A 177 6.05 11.56 -5.48
N LEU A 178 5.79 10.67 -6.45
CA LEU A 178 6.83 9.98 -7.18
C LEU A 178 7.70 10.96 -7.98
N ALA A 179 7.10 11.95 -8.63
CA ALA A 179 7.80 13.00 -9.36
C ALA A 179 8.78 13.76 -8.45
N ARG A 180 8.29 14.26 -7.30
CA ARG A 180 9.15 14.94 -6.31
C ARG A 180 10.26 14.04 -5.77
N LEU A 181 9.95 12.77 -5.51
CA LEU A 181 10.93 11.81 -5.04
C LEU A 181 12.04 11.58 -6.07
N LEU A 182 11.69 11.38 -7.34
CA LEU A 182 12.67 11.18 -8.42
C LEU A 182 13.53 12.42 -8.65
N THR A 183 12.94 13.62 -8.67
CA THR A 183 13.68 14.89 -8.75
C THR A 183 14.69 15.03 -7.61
N ARG A 184 14.28 14.68 -6.38
CA ARG A 184 15.18 14.70 -5.22
C ARG A 184 16.31 13.67 -5.34
N LEU A 185 16.03 12.48 -5.85
CA LEU A 185 17.02 11.41 -6.01
C LEU A 185 18.03 11.70 -7.13
N ALA A 186 17.61 12.38 -8.19
CA ALA A 186 18.48 12.80 -9.27
C ALA A 186 19.52 13.85 -8.82
N GLY A 187 19.15 14.70 -7.87
CA GLY A 187 20.06 15.69 -7.30
C GLY A 187 20.10 17.03 -8.04
N PRO A 188 20.92 17.97 -7.54
CA PRO A 188 21.00 19.32 -8.10
C PRO A 188 21.58 19.31 -9.53
N GLY A 189 20.91 20.03 -10.45
CA GLY A 189 21.36 20.21 -11.84
C GLY A 189 20.76 19.23 -12.84
N GLU A 190 20.06 18.21 -12.39
CA GLU A 190 19.27 17.33 -13.24
C GLU A 190 17.91 17.95 -13.57
N SER A 191 17.29 17.44 -14.65
CA SER A 191 15.95 17.90 -15.04
C SER A 191 14.92 17.47 -14.02
N GLU A 192 14.01 18.39 -13.69
CA GLU A 192 12.88 18.07 -12.82
C GLU A 192 11.93 17.06 -13.48
N VAL A 193 11.54 16.03 -12.74
CA VAL A 193 10.50 15.10 -13.17
C VAL A 193 9.15 15.69 -12.76
N THR A 194 8.25 15.85 -13.72
CA THR A 194 6.91 16.39 -13.47
C THR A 194 5.90 15.27 -13.17
N ARG A 195 4.75 15.67 -12.60
CA ARG A 195 3.62 14.75 -12.43
C ARG A 195 3.13 14.20 -13.77
N GLU A 196 3.13 15.01 -14.80
CA GLU A 196 2.72 14.67 -16.16
C GLU A 196 3.65 13.62 -16.78
N ASP A 197 4.97 13.73 -16.58
CA ASP A 197 5.93 12.71 -17.02
C ASP A 197 5.64 11.34 -16.39
N VAL A 198 5.33 11.34 -15.08
CA VAL A 198 4.96 10.10 -14.37
C VAL A 198 3.66 9.51 -14.89
N LEU A 199 2.65 10.34 -15.19
CA LEU A 199 1.37 9.88 -15.76
C LEU A 199 1.52 9.32 -17.19
N ASP A 200 2.42 9.88 -17.97
CA ASP A 200 2.72 9.43 -19.33
C ASP A 200 3.41 8.07 -19.34
N ARG A 201 4.36 7.85 -18.42
CA ARG A 201 5.17 6.63 -18.35
C ARG A 201 5.26 6.07 -16.94
N PRO A 202 4.11 5.68 -16.32
CA PRO A 202 4.05 5.34 -14.90
C PRO A 202 4.93 4.15 -14.51
N GLY A 203 4.99 3.11 -15.36
CA GLY A 203 5.83 1.93 -15.12
C GLY A 203 7.32 2.24 -15.14
N GLU A 204 7.79 3.08 -16.07
CA GLU A 204 9.20 3.46 -16.17
C GLU A 204 9.66 4.27 -14.97
N HIS A 205 8.86 5.26 -14.54
CA HIS A 205 9.18 6.09 -13.38
C HIS A 205 9.10 5.30 -12.07
N ALA A 206 8.13 4.38 -11.93
CA ALA A 206 8.07 3.48 -10.78
C ALA A 206 9.29 2.56 -10.72
N GLN A 207 9.73 2.02 -11.87
CA GLN A 207 10.94 1.19 -11.97
C GLN A 207 12.20 1.98 -11.60
N ALA A 208 12.33 3.20 -12.12
CA ALA A 208 13.48 4.07 -11.79
C ALA A 208 13.58 4.33 -10.28
N ALA A 209 12.44 4.59 -9.60
CA ALA A 209 12.43 4.78 -8.15
C ALA A 209 12.73 3.47 -7.41
N ALA A 210 12.19 2.33 -7.86
CA ALA A 210 12.45 1.03 -7.28
C ALA A 210 13.94 0.68 -7.31
N ASP A 211 14.58 0.88 -8.46
CA ASP A 211 15.99 0.59 -8.64
C ASP A 211 16.90 1.55 -7.85
N ALA A 212 16.56 2.85 -7.84
CA ALA A 212 17.33 3.86 -7.12
C ALA A 212 17.31 3.67 -5.59
N LEU A 213 16.21 3.17 -5.04
CA LEU A 213 16.01 3.02 -3.60
C LEU A 213 16.22 1.59 -3.10
N GLY A 214 16.26 0.59 -3.99
CA GLY A 214 16.19 -0.83 -3.61
C GLY A 214 14.84 -1.19 -2.95
N ALA A 215 13.75 -0.49 -3.31
CA ALA A 215 12.45 -0.59 -2.66
C ALA A 215 11.35 -1.08 -3.62
N VAL A 216 10.32 -1.74 -3.09
CA VAL A 216 9.09 -1.98 -3.84
C VAL A 216 8.29 -0.68 -3.91
N VAL A 217 7.78 -0.34 -5.08
CA VAL A 217 6.97 0.85 -5.35
C VAL A 217 5.54 0.43 -5.63
N LEU A 218 4.60 0.84 -4.79
CA LEU A 218 3.18 0.83 -5.10
C LEU A 218 2.81 2.23 -5.60
N LEU A 219 2.74 2.41 -6.92
CA LEU A 219 2.32 3.66 -7.53
C LEU A 219 0.79 3.74 -7.56
N LYS A 220 0.26 4.64 -6.74
CA LYS A 220 -1.20 4.87 -6.62
C LYS A 220 -1.75 5.51 -7.89
N GLY A 221 -2.83 4.94 -8.45
CA GLY A 221 -3.53 5.46 -9.63
C GLY A 221 -4.87 4.75 -9.83
N ALA A 222 -5.60 5.08 -10.90
CA ALA A 222 -6.81 4.34 -11.29
C ALA A 222 -6.51 2.86 -11.50
N THR A 223 -5.36 2.58 -12.13
CA THR A 223 -4.69 1.29 -12.09
C THR A 223 -3.46 1.45 -11.21
N THR A 224 -3.44 0.77 -10.08
CA THR A 224 -2.29 0.73 -9.18
C THR A 224 -1.23 -0.21 -9.74
N LEU A 225 0.01 0.26 -9.84
CA LEU A 225 1.15 -0.57 -10.24
C LEU A 225 2.01 -0.91 -9.02
N VAL A 226 2.44 -2.17 -8.92
CA VAL A 226 3.44 -2.61 -7.95
C VAL A 226 4.67 -3.07 -8.70
N VAL A 227 5.79 -2.39 -8.45
CA VAL A 227 7.04 -2.59 -9.15
C VAL A 227 8.14 -2.89 -8.14
N SER A 228 8.89 -3.95 -8.35
CA SER A 228 10.07 -4.29 -7.55
C SER A 228 11.35 -3.86 -8.28
N PRO A 229 12.49 -3.74 -7.56
CA PRO A 229 13.77 -3.54 -8.21
C PRO A 229 14.04 -4.57 -9.31
N THR A 230 14.63 -4.12 -10.43
CA THR A 230 14.95 -4.98 -11.60
C THR A 230 15.75 -6.22 -11.20
N ALA A 231 16.63 -6.08 -10.21
CA ALA A 231 17.43 -7.20 -9.70
C ALA A 231 16.60 -8.36 -9.11
N HIS A 232 15.34 -8.13 -8.75
CA HIS A 232 14.46 -9.18 -8.20
C HIS A 232 13.83 -10.04 -9.31
N GLY A 233 13.85 -9.62 -10.58
CA GLY A 233 13.35 -10.38 -11.72
C GLY A 233 11.84 -10.69 -11.66
N ARG A 234 11.05 -9.89 -10.95
CA ARG A 234 9.61 -10.12 -10.77
C ARG A 234 8.79 -9.33 -11.81
N PRO A 235 7.65 -9.87 -12.27
CA PRO A 235 6.74 -9.14 -13.14
C PRO A 235 6.14 -7.93 -12.40
N VAL A 236 5.74 -6.92 -13.17
CA VAL A 236 4.92 -5.81 -12.64
C VAL A 236 3.56 -6.36 -12.23
N ARG A 237 3.08 -6.00 -11.03
CA ARG A 237 1.70 -6.28 -10.63
C ARG A 237 0.81 -5.08 -10.89
N SER A 238 -0.43 -5.33 -11.28
CA SER A 238 -1.42 -4.32 -11.64
C SER A 238 -2.75 -4.64 -10.99
N GLN A 239 -3.31 -3.71 -10.21
CA GLN A 239 -4.62 -3.84 -9.57
C GLN A 239 -5.53 -2.67 -9.96
N ALA A 240 -6.80 -2.96 -10.32
CA ALA A 240 -7.78 -1.96 -10.78
C ALA A 240 -9.18 -2.22 -10.18
N ASP A 241 -9.23 -2.67 -8.94
CA ASP A 241 -10.46 -3.07 -8.26
C ASP A 241 -11.19 -1.88 -7.60
N ALA A 242 -10.57 -0.70 -7.64
CA ALA A 242 -11.07 0.48 -6.96
C ALA A 242 -12.06 1.27 -7.83
N PRO A 243 -13.22 1.71 -7.27
CA PRO A 243 -14.08 2.66 -7.95
C PRO A 243 -13.42 4.05 -8.03
N PRO A 244 -13.73 4.88 -9.04
CA PRO A 244 -13.20 6.25 -9.13
C PRO A 244 -13.49 7.12 -7.89
N TRP A 245 -14.54 6.81 -7.14
CA TRP A 245 -14.89 7.46 -5.88
C TRP A 245 -13.87 7.29 -4.76
N LEU A 246 -12.91 6.35 -4.91
CA LEU A 246 -11.82 6.19 -3.96
C LEU A 246 -10.77 7.31 -4.04
N ALA A 247 -10.81 8.14 -5.08
CA ALA A 247 -9.99 9.36 -5.18
C ALA A 247 -10.46 10.43 -4.17
N THR A 248 -10.37 10.12 -2.89
CA THR A 248 -10.75 10.98 -1.76
C THR A 248 -9.64 11.06 -0.73
N ALA A 249 -9.60 12.17 0.02
CA ALA A 249 -8.63 12.36 1.10
C ALA A 249 -8.76 11.26 2.16
N GLY A 250 -7.63 10.77 2.65
CA GLY A 250 -7.56 9.73 3.67
C GLY A 250 -7.59 8.28 3.13
N ALA A 251 -7.88 8.07 1.85
CA ALA A 251 -7.88 6.73 1.26
C ALA A 251 -6.47 6.10 1.28
N GLY A 252 -5.42 6.89 1.01
CA GLY A 252 -4.02 6.46 1.10
C GLY A 252 -3.61 6.05 2.50
N ASP A 253 -4.09 6.78 3.53
CA ASP A 253 -3.79 6.46 4.93
C ASP A 253 -4.35 5.08 5.33
N VAL A 254 -5.58 4.77 4.88
CA VAL A 254 -6.19 3.45 5.07
C VAL A 254 -5.37 2.36 4.39
N LEU A 255 -4.96 2.59 3.13
CA LEU A 255 -4.12 1.66 2.38
C LEU A 255 -2.79 1.41 3.10
N ALA A 256 -2.11 2.46 3.57
CA ALA A 256 -0.86 2.34 4.31
C ALA A 256 -1.01 1.42 5.55
N GLY A 257 -2.11 1.56 6.29
CA GLY A 257 -2.44 0.68 7.42
C GLY A 257 -2.62 -0.79 7.02
N ILE A 258 -3.32 -1.05 5.91
CA ILE A 258 -3.49 -2.41 5.36
C ILE A 258 -2.12 -3.02 5.03
N LEU A 259 -1.32 -2.30 4.25
CA LEU A 259 0.00 -2.74 3.80
C LEU A 259 0.92 -3.04 4.98
N GLY A 260 0.98 -2.12 5.95
CA GLY A 260 1.79 -2.31 7.15
C GLY A 260 1.43 -3.56 7.93
N THR A 261 0.15 -3.89 8.02
CA THR A 261 -0.32 -5.11 8.71
C THR A 261 0.12 -6.37 7.98
N LEU A 262 -0.03 -6.42 6.65
CA LEU A 262 0.40 -7.57 5.85
C LEU A 262 1.92 -7.77 5.95
N VAL A 263 2.68 -6.67 5.88
CA VAL A 263 4.16 -6.71 6.03
C VAL A 263 4.55 -7.14 7.45
N ALA A 264 3.87 -6.65 8.49
CA ALA A 264 4.12 -7.07 9.88
C ALA A 264 3.79 -8.54 10.13
N ALA A 265 2.87 -9.11 9.37
CA ALA A 265 2.54 -10.53 9.39
C ALA A 265 3.54 -11.40 8.57
N GLY A 266 4.55 -10.79 7.94
CA GLY A 266 5.60 -11.48 7.19
C GLY A 266 5.25 -11.77 5.72
N VAL A 267 4.22 -11.15 5.17
CA VAL A 267 3.90 -11.24 3.74
C VAL A 267 4.98 -10.52 2.93
N ASP A 268 5.43 -11.12 1.84
CA ASP A 268 6.38 -10.50 0.90
C ASP A 268 5.90 -9.14 0.42
N LEU A 269 6.79 -8.17 0.20
CA LEU A 269 6.40 -6.79 -0.08
C LEU A 269 5.58 -6.62 -1.37
N VAL A 270 5.89 -7.37 -2.44
CA VAL A 270 5.14 -7.32 -3.70
C VAL A 270 3.76 -7.91 -3.53
N ASP A 271 3.68 -9.03 -2.79
CA ASP A 271 2.39 -9.67 -2.50
C ASP A 271 1.57 -8.81 -1.53
N ALA A 272 2.17 -8.27 -0.46
CA ALA A 272 1.51 -7.35 0.47
C ALA A 272 0.95 -6.10 -0.25
N ALA A 273 1.73 -5.50 -1.16
CA ALA A 273 1.31 -4.36 -1.95
C ALA A 273 0.12 -4.70 -2.86
N SER A 274 0.17 -5.84 -3.55
CA SER A 274 -0.87 -6.27 -4.50
C SER A 274 -2.15 -6.69 -3.78
N VAL A 275 -2.03 -7.51 -2.74
CA VAL A 275 -3.15 -7.96 -1.88
C VAL A 275 -3.81 -6.77 -1.19
N GLY A 276 -2.99 -5.85 -0.64
CA GLY A 276 -3.50 -4.64 0.01
C GLY A 276 -4.25 -3.72 -0.96
N ALA A 277 -3.73 -3.51 -2.18
CA ALA A 277 -4.41 -2.72 -3.21
C ALA A 277 -5.74 -3.34 -3.62
N PHE A 278 -5.80 -4.67 -3.82
CA PHE A 278 -7.03 -5.41 -4.11
C PHE A 278 -8.08 -5.22 -3.00
N VAL A 279 -7.71 -5.53 -1.76
CA VAL A 279 -8.64 -5.45 -0.62
C VAL A 279 -9.14 -4.02 -0.39
N HIS A 280 -8.24 -3.03 -0.52
CA HIS A 280 -8.60 -1.62 -0.40
C HIS A 280 -9.57 -1.17 -1.49
N GLY A 281 -9.31 -1.53 -2.75
CA GLY A 281 -10.19 -1.22 -3.88
C GLY A 281 -11.56 -1.87 -3.74
N LEU A 282 -11.60 -3.17 -3.44
CA LEU A 282 -12.85 -3.91 -3.23
C LEU A 282 -13.63 -3.39 -2.00
N ALA A 283 -12.92 -3.01 -0.91
CA ALA A 283 -13.56 -2.40 0.26
C ALA A 283 -14.24 -1.07 -0.08
N ALA A 284 -13.63 -0.28 -0.96
CA ALA A 284 -14.22 0.97 -1.42
C ALA A 284 -15.46 0.73 -2.30
N ASP A 285 -15.38 -0.21 -3.25
CA ASP A 285 -16.53 -0.58 -4.08
C ASP A 285 -17.72 -1.06 -3.23
N ARG A 286 -17.44 -1.87 -2.22
CA ARG A 286 -18.47 -2.45 -1.34
C ARG A 286 -18.90 -1.55 -0.19
N ALA A 287 -18.21 -0.45 0.07
CA ALA A 287 -18.63 0.54 1.07
C ALA A 287 -19.87 1.33 0.60
N ASN A 288 -19.93 1.68 -0.68
CA ASN A 288 -21.09 2.32 -1.31
C ASN A 288 -21.07 2.07 -2.84
N PRO A 289 -21.62 0.94 -3.31
CA PRO A 289 -21.56 0.56 -4.72
C PRO A 289 -22.13 1.64 -5.64
N GLY A 290 -21.30 2.12 -6.59
CA GLY A 290 -21.66 3.13 -7.57
C GLY A 290 -21.78 4.57 -7.04
N GLY A 291 -21.61 4.81 -5.76
CA GLY A 291 -21.77 6.11 -5.11
C GLY A 291 -20.54 6.66 -4.41
N PRO A 292 -20.63 7.86 -3.81
CA PRO A 292 -19.54 8.51 -3.07
C PRO A 292 -19.01 7.65 -1.92
N VAL A 293 -17.69 7.62 -1.77
CA VAL A 293 -17.01 6.83 -0.75
C VAL A 293 -16.24 7.74 0.20
N ARG A 294 -16.29 7.43 1.50
CA ARG A 294 -15.48 8.06 2.54
C ARG A 294 -14.40 7.10 3.01
N ALA A 295 -13.17 7.57 3.23
CA ALA A 295 -12.06 6.76 3.72
C ALA A 295 -12.39 5.96 4.98
N LEU A 296 -13.10 6.55 5.94
CA LEU A 296 -13.55 5.85 7.14
C LEU A 296 -14.52 4.68 6.82
N ALA A 297 -15.36 4.82 5.80
CA ALA A 297 -16.26 3.74 5.39
C ALA A 297 -15.46 2.57 4.76
N VAL A 298 -14.41 2.89 4.01
CA VAL A 298 -13.47 1.89 3.47
C VAL A 298 -12.82 1.11 4.61
N ALA A 299 -12.20 1.81 5.58
CA ALA A 299 -11.54 1.18 6.73
C ALA A 299 -12.48 0.21 7.47
N ARG A 300 -13.72 0.63 7.70
CA ARG A 300 -14.75 -0.20 8.38
C ARG A 300 -15.18 -1.40 7.55
N ARG A 301 -15.01 -1.36 6.23
CA ARG A 301 -15.44 -2.44 5.34
C ARG A 301 -14.40 -3.54 5.21
N ILE A 302 -13.13 -3.27 5.49
CA ILE A 302 -12.00 -4.22 5.33
C ILE A 302 -12.29 -5.59 5.96
N PRO A 303 -12.74 -5.73 7.23
CA PRO A 303 -12.93 -7.06 7.84
C PRO A 303 -13.94 -7.92 7.08
N TRP A 304 -14.98 -7.29 6.53
CA TRP A 304 -16.00 -7.99 5.74
C TRP A 304 -15.47 -8.45 4.38
N ILE A 305 -14.62 -7.63 3.76
CA ILE A 305 -13.98 -7.99 2.50
C ILE A 305 -13.04 -9.16 2.70
N VAL A 306 -12.19 -9.10 3.71
CA VAL A 306 -11.27 -10.18 4.05
C VAL A 306 -12.04 -11.49 4.30
N SER A 307 -13.08 -11.45 5.12
CA SER A 307 -13.93 -12.61 5.37
C SER A 307 -14.55 -13.17 4.10
N GLY A 308 -15.05 -12.30 3.22
CA GLY A 308 -15.65 -12.72 1.95
C GLY A 308 -14.65 -13.31 0.95
N VAL A 309 -13.45 -12.73 0.87
CA VAL A 309 -12.36 -13.27 0.04
C VAL A 309 -11.97 -14.67 0.52
N LEU A 310 -11.75 -14.85 1.82
CA LEU A 310 -11.39 -16.14 2.40
C LEU A 310 -12.51 -17.19 2.29
N ALA A 311 -13.75 -16.75 2.21
CA ALA A 311 -14.91 -17.62 1.99
C ALA A 311 -15.21 -17.90 0.50
N GLY A 312 -14.40 -17.37 -0.44
CA GLY A 312 -14.62 -17.54 -1.88
C GLY A 312 -15.88 -16.84 -2.42
N LEU A 313 -16.33 -15.77 -1.76
CA LEU A 313 -17.56 -15.05 -2.18
C LEU A 313 -17.31 -14.08 -3.34
N TYR A 314 -16.04 -13.82 -3.69
CA TYR A 314 -15.65 -12.96 -4.79
C TYR A 314 -14.97 -13.81 -5.87
N THR A 315 -15.65 -14.04 -6.98
CA THR A 315 -15.08 -14.71 -8.16
C THR A 315 -14.49 -13.67 -9.11
N GLY A 316 -13.31 -13.94 -9.66
CA GLY A 316 -12.62 -13.09 -10.64
C GLY A 316 -13.31 -12.97 -11.99
#